data_42b422bfdb6204155f4d3a36882c156d
#
_entry.id   42b422bfdb6204155f4d3a36882c156d
#
_cell.length_a   1.000
_cell.length_b   1.000
_cell.length_c   1.000
_cell.angle_alpha   90.00
_cell.angle_beta   90.00
_cell.angle_gamma   90.00
#
_symmetry.space_group_name_H-M   'P 1'
#
loop_
_entity.id
_entity.type
_entity.pdbx_description
1 polymer ?
#
loop_
_entity_poly.entity_id
_entity_poly.type
_entity_poly.pdbx_seq_one_letter_code
_entity_poly.pdbx_strand_id
1 'polypeptide(L)'
;MERVLLSALGGQRTSSQTPRPPMDLADLDARALYLQVNAIERSTSKNYATGARDYINFCILHSLPLDPTPTTLSRYVAFSSQFIASAPKYLTGVRHFLKDLYPEFDDNRSHPLVKSTIRGSKKVRADPVHRKLPLRLAHLQSFVDVAECTGSFDDLLMAVLLSCAFYGCHRMGELIQKNDQSLSDWRKIIKRASVCFENTRIQYRLPYHKSDPFYRGTDVIFTMQDVANPVALLRKYVSWRDRLHGAKSALFLREDGSNPSRSWFDLKFFAILDRRYGGHSPRTGYATFLASLGVSESIIQAVGRWSSDAWKIYIRENPAIRVEQQLAAIRLQH
;
A
#
# COMPACT_ATOMS: atom_id res chain seq x y z
N MET A 1 -4.59 38.30 31.14
CA MET A 1 -4.27 38.33 29.70
C MET A 1 -5.12 37.32 28.91
N GLU A 2 -5.17 36.06 29.31
CA GLU A 2 -5.92 34.98 28.61
C GLU A 2 -7.44 35.22 28.52
N ARG A 3 -8.08 35.72 29.61
CA ARG A 3 -9.52 36.07 29.59
C ARG A 3 -9.85 37.24 28.66
N VAL A 4 -8.92 38.16 28.47
CA VAL A 4 -9.06 39.31 27.57
C VAL A 4 -8.97 38.86 26.11
N LEU A 5 -8.10 37.91 25.81
CA LEU A 5 -7.99 37.30 24.47
C LEU A 5 -9.27 36.52 24.09
N LEU A 6 -9.85 35.76 25.03
CA LEU A 6 -11.09 35.03 24.79
C LEU A 6 -12.28 35.95 24.54
N SER A 7 -12.33 37.13 25.21
CA SER A 7 -13.39 38.13 24.98
C SER A 7 -13.20 38.88 23.63
N ALA A 8 -11.95 39.07 23.20
CA ALA A 8 -11.64 39.73 21.94
C ALA A 8 -11.88 38.83 20.71
N LEU A 9 -11.85 37.51 20.87
CA LEU A 9 -12.13 36.53 19.81
C LEU A 9 -13.64 36.34 19.53
N GLY A 10 -14.51 37.11 20.23
CA GLY A 10 -15.92 37.38 19.98
C GLY A 10 -16.68 36.33 19.14
N GLY A 11 -16.98 35.21 19.74
CA GLY A 11 -17.88 34.22 19.16
C GLY A 11 -18.81 33.70 20.25
N GLN A 12 -20.06 34.15 20.26
CA GLN A 12 -21.11 33.41 20.95
C GLN A 12 -21.21 32.03 20.31
N ARG A 13 -20.55 31.03 20.93
CA ARG A 13 -20.79 29.63 20.61
C ARG A 13 -22.19 29.26 21.08
N THR A 14 -23.13 29.32 20.18
CA THR A 14 -24.48 28.75 20.36
C THR A 14 -24.46 27.23 20.15
N SER A 15 -23.49 26.51 20.70
CA SER A 15 -23.53 25.06 20.70
C SER A 15 -23.57 24.57 22.15
N SER A 16 -24.53 23.72 22.45
CA SER A 16 -24.70 22.95 23.68
C SER A 16 -23.54 21.94 23.88
N GLN A 17 -22.29 22.39 23.78
CA GLN A 17 -21.15 21.54 24.10
C GLN A 17 -21.04 21.44 25.62
N THR A 18 -21.21 20.24 26.15
CA THR A 18 -20.91 19.90 27.54
C THR A 18 -19.51 20.44 27.89
N PRO A 19 -19.33 21.18 28.99
CA PRO A 19 -18.01 21.65 29.39
C PRO A 19 -17.03 20.49 29.47
N ARG A 20 -15.89 20.63 28.80
CA ARG A 20 -14.85 19.60 28.83
C ARG A 20 -14.22 19.59 30.23
N PRO A 21 -14.15 18.43 30.91
CA PRO A 21 -13.47 18.38 32.19
C PRO A 21 -11.98 18.71 32.03
N PRO A 22 -11.36 19.38 32.98
CA PRO A 22 -9.91 19.58 32.98
C PRO A 22 -9.21 18.22 33.07
N MET A 23 -8.08 18.11 32.41
CA MET A 23 -7.19 16.95 32.50
C MET A 23 -5.90 17.38 33.17
N ASP A 24 -5.26 16.47 33.92
CA ASP A 24 -3.93 16.71 34.46
C ASP A 24 -2.90 16.87 33.33
N LEU A 25 -1.85 17.65 33.56
CA LEU A 25 -0.79 17.90 32.55
C LEU A 25 -0.07 16.63 32.18
N ALA A 26 0.20 15.73 33.13
CA ALA A 26 0.82 14.44 32.85
C ALA A 26 -0.03 13.56 31.90
N ASP A 27 -1.36 13.57 32.09
CA ASP A 27 -2.29 12.86 31.22
C ASP A 27 -2.34 13.48 29.80
N LEU A 28 -2.27 14.83 29.75
CA LEU A 28 -2.20 15.53 28.45
C LEU A 28 -0.91 15.20 27.70
N ASP A 29 0.23 15.19 28.39
CA ASP A 29 1.52 14.83 27.80
C ASP A 29 1.55 13.37 27.34
N ALA A 30 1.04 12.45 28.17
CA ALA A 30 0.89 11.04 27.78
C ALA A 30 -0.01 10.88 26.56
N ARG A 31 -1.12 11.65 26.51
CA ARG A 31 -2.03 11.65 25.35
C ARG A 31 -1.37 12.21 24.10
N ALA A 32 -0.62 13.30 24.23
CA ALA A 32 0.13 13.90 23.11
C ALA A 32 1.14 12.89 22.54
N LEU A 33 1.93 12.25 23.40
CA LEU A 33 2.89 11.22 23.02
C LEU A 33 2.19 10.04 22.31
N TYR A 34 1.06 9.58 22.87
CA TYR A 34 0.27 8.51 22.23
C TYR A 34 -0.16 8.89 20.81
N LEU A 35 -0.63 10.12 20.60
CA LEU A 35 -1.03 10.61 19.27
C LEU A 35 0.16 10.72 18.33
N GLN A 36 1.30 11.22 18.80
CA GLN A 36 2.54 11.31 18.00
C GLN A 36 3.05 9.94 17.54
N VAL A 37 3.07 8.94 18.43
CA VAL A 37 3.46 7.57 18.10
C VAL A 37 2.52 6.95 17.06
N ASN A 38 1.24 7.31 17.09
CA ASN A 38 0.25 6.83 16.12
C ASN A 38 0.13 7.70 14.86
N ALA A 39 0.93 8.77 14.72
CA ALA A 39 0.92 9.62 13.52
C ALA A 39 1.42 8.90 12.27
N ILE A 40 2.24 7.86 12.43
CA ILE A 40 2.75 7.05 11.33
C ILE A 40 2.39 5.57 11.52
N GLU A 41 2.24 4.87 10.41
CA GLU A 41 2.00 3.43 10.40
C GLU A 41 3.15 2.66 11.08
N ARG A 42 2.85 1.64 11.91
CA ARG A 42 3.84 0.79 12.58
C ARG A 42 4.91 0.23 11.64
N SER A 43 4.50 -0.18 10.44
CA SER A 43 5.44 -0.67 9.42
C SER A 43 6.36 0.42 8.87
N THR A 44 5.90 1.66 8.80
CA THR A 44 6.71 2.82 8.41
C THR A 44 7.71 3.13 9.49
N SER A 45 7.28 3.15 10.76
CA SER A 45 8.17 3.33 11.91
C SER A 45 9.26 2.27 11.95
N LYS A 46 8.92 0.97 11.73
CA LYS A 46 9.90 -0.12 11.67
C LYS A 46 10.94 0.07 10.55
N ASN A 47 10.48 0.53 9.37
CA ASN A 47 11.39 0.84 8.26
C ASN A 47 12.28 2.05 8.57
N TYR A 48 11.74 3.08 9.23
CA TYR A 48 12.51 4.24 9.65
C TYR A 48 13.56 3.86 10.70
N ALA A 49 13.20 3.02 11.67
CA ALA A 49 14.15 2.50 12.66
C ALA A 49 15.30 1.71 12.01
N THR A 50 15.03 0.99 10.92
CA THR A 50 16.10 0.31 10.16
C THR A 50 17.09 1.32 9.58
N GLY A 51 16.61 2.40 8.95
CA GLY A 51 17.47 3.43 8.38
C GLY A 51 18.26 4.20 9.45
N ALA A 52 17.61 4.52 10.58
CA ALA A 52 18.29 5.19 11.70
C ALA A 52 19.38 4.31 12.31
N ARG A 53 19.09 3.02 12.55
CA ARG A 53 20.07 2.07 13.07
C ARG A 53 21.28 1.90 12.15
N ASP A 54 21.04 1.83 10.85
CA ASP A 54 22.10 1.72 9.85
C ASP A 54 23.04 2.96 9.88
N TYR A 55 22.48 4.16 10.00
CA TYR A 55 23.22 5.41 10.14
C TYR A 55 24.03 5.44 11.45
N ILE A 56 23.42 5.05 12.57
CA ILE A 56 24.12 4.99 13.88
C ILE A 56 25.28 4.01 13.81
N ASN A 57 25.08 2.82 13.25
CA ASN A 57 26.13 1.83 13.07
C ASN A 57 27.26 2.34 12.17
N PHE A 58 26.93 3.09 11.10
CA PHE A 58 27.94 3.76 10.26
C PHE A 58 28.78 4.75 11.07
N CYS A 59 28.15 5.61 11.88
CA CYS A 59 28.88 6.58 12.70
C CYS A 59 29.78 5.88 13.72
N ILE A 60 29.30 4.82 14.37
CA ILE A 60 30.10 4.03 15.33
C ILE A 60 31.32 3.40 14.59
N LEU A 61 31.07 2.74 13.45
CA LEU A 61 32.10 2.04 12.68
C LEU A 61 33.25 2.98 12.25
N HIS A 62 32.91 4.22 11.93
CA HIS A 62 33.87 5.21 11.44
C HIS A 62 34.32 6.23 12.49
N SER A 63 33.97 6.00 13.77
CA SER A 63 34.28 6.94 14.88
C SER A 63 33.85 8.38 14.60
N LEU A 64 32.68 8.54 13.96
CA LEU A 64 32.09 9.83 13.64
C LEU A 64 31.04 10.21 14.68
N PRO A 65 30.87 11.53 14.95
CA PRO A 65 29.73 11.99 15.76
C PRO A 65 28.42 11.68 15.04
N LEU A 66 27.33 11.53 15.81
CA LEU A 66 25.99 11.29 15.27
C LEU A 66 25.41 12.53 14.56
N ASP A 67 26.03 13.69 14.73
CA ASP A 67 25.60 14.95 14.10
C ASP A 67 25.48 14.78 12.57
N PRO A 68 24.28 14.95 12.01
CA PRO A 68 24.00 14.77 10.60
C PRO A 68 24.39 15.99 9.76
N THR A 69 25.66 16.42 9.83
CA THR A 69 26.19 17.51 8.99
C THR A 69 26.13 17.12 7.51
N PRO A 70 26.18 18.06 6.58
CA PRO A 70 26.25 17.76 5.15
C PRO A 70 27.37 16.80 4.78
N THR A 71 28.52 16.92 5.44
CA THR A 71 29.68 16.03 5.24
C THR A 71 29.39 14.61 5.75
N THR A 72 28.87 14.49 6.98
CA THR A 72 28.52 13.16 7.57
C THR A 72 27.45 12.46 6.75
N LEU A 73 26.38 13.17 6.34
CA LEU A 73 25.33 12.62 5.49
C LEU A 73 25.87 12.17 4.11
N SER A 74 26.78 12.94 3.51
CA SER A 74 27.39 12.58 2.22
C SER A 74 28.28 11.35 2.35
N ARG A 75 29.10 11.27 3.40
CA ARG A 75 29.92 10.10 3.70
C ARG A 75 29.06 8.84 3.93
N TYR A 76 27.97 8.99 4.70
CA TYR A 76 27.01 7.90 4.91
C TYR A 76 26.41 7.39 3.60
N VAL A 77 25.91 8.29 2.73
CA VAL A 77 25.36 7.91 1.43
C VAL A 77 26.42 7.24 0.56
N ALA A 78 27.65 7.79 0.52
CA ALA A 78 28.75 7.23 -0.26
C ALA A 78 29.12 5.82 0.20
N PHE A 79 29.17 5.58 1.51
CA PHE A 79 29.44 4.27 2.09
C PHE A 79 28.30 3.29 1.84
N SER A 80 27.09 3.63 2.33
CA SER A 80 25.96 2.69 2.33
C SER A 80 25.47 2.36 0.92
N SER A 81 25.57 3.30 -0.05
CA SER A 81 25.17 3.05 -1.43
C SER A 81 26.02 2.00 -2.15
N GLN A 82 27.19 1.61 -1.64
CA GLN A 82 27.96 0.49 -2.19
C GLN A 82 27.24 -0.84 -1.97
N PHE A 83 26.48 -0.96 -0.87
CA PHE A 83 25.83 -2.19 -0.44
C PHE A 83 24.32 -2.17 -0.69
N ILE A 84 23.66 -1.00 -0.57
CA ILE A 84 22.20 -0.85 -0.52
C ILE A 84 21.73 0.17 -1.54
N ALA A 85 20.96 -0.26 -2.55
CA ALA A 85 20.35 0.63 -3.55
C ALA A 85 19.42 1.70 -2.92
N SER A 86 18.82 1.37 -1.78
CA SER A 86 17.89 2.26 -1.07
C SER A 86 18.56 3.15 -0.01
N ALA A 87 19.90 3.19 0.09
CA ALA A 87 20.63 4.00 1.06
C ALA A 87 20.13 5.46 1.17
N PRO A 88 19.87 6.20 0.06
CA PRO A 88 19.31 7.54 0.16
C PRO A 88 17.93 7.62 0.81
N LYS A 89 17.14 6.53 0.78
CA LYS A 89 15.83 6.47 1.46
C LYS A 89 15.98 6.29 2.97
N TYR A 90 17.08 5.72 3.43
CA TYR A 90 17.35 5.53 4.86
C TYR A 90 17.48 6.87 5.59
N LEU A 91 17.94 7.93 4.89
CA LEU A 91 17.95 9.29 5.43
C LEU A 91 16.57 9.79 5.91
N THR A 92 15.48 9.20 5.40
CA THR A 92 14.14 9.53 5.89
C THR A 92 13.91 8.94 7.29
N GLY A 93 14.46 7.77 7.56
CA GLY A 93 14.46 7.16 8.89
C GLY A 93 15.35 7.92 9.86
N VAL A 94 16.55 8.30 9.41
CA VAL A 94 17.47 9.15 10.19
C VAL A 94 16.78 10.45 10.60
N ARG A 95 16.15 11.14 9.64
CA ARG A 95 15.36 12.34 9.90
C ARG A 95 14.31 12.13 10.98
N HIS A 96 13.53 11.06 10.87
CA HIS A 96 12.41 10.80 11.78
C HIS A 96 12.86 10.69 13.25
N PHE A 97 14.01 10.09 13.49
CA PHE A 97 14.50 9.88 14.87
C PHE A 97 15.47 10.96 15.37
N LEU A 98 16.14 11.68 14.47
CA LEU A 98 17.19 12.62 14.88
C LEU A 98 16.83 14.09 14.68
N LYS A 99 15.76 14.43 13.97
CA LYS A 99 15.46 15.84 13.66
C LYS A 99 15.16 16.69 14.91
N ASP A 100 14.62 16.07 15.97
CA ASP A 100 14.31 16.80 17.20
C ASP A 100 15.58 17.07 18.05
N LEU A 101 16.62 16.24 17.86
CA LEU A 101 17.96 16.45 18.42
C LEU A 101 18.84 17.37 17.55
N TYR A 102 18.59 17.38 16.25
CA TYR A 102 19.33 18.15 15.24
C TYR A 102 18.34 18.92 14.34
N PRO A 103 17.88 20.10 14.77
CA PRO A 103 16.85 20.88 14.04
C PRO A 103 17.25 21.22 12.59
N GLU A 104 18.56 21.41 12.34
CA GLU A 104 19.11 21.72 11.01
C GLU A 104 19.12 20.52 10.05
N PHE A 105 18.61 19.36 10.46
CA PHE A 105 18.67 18.13 9.63
C PHE A 105 18.14 18.34 8.20
N ASP A 106 17.03 19.04 8.05
CA ASP A 106 16.40 19.23 6.74
C ASP A 106 17.25 20.14 5.84
N ASP A 107 17.87 21.16 6.39
CA ASP A 107 18.80 22.07 5.69
C ASP A 107 20.07 21.31 5.29
N ASN A 108 20.65 20.57 6.23
CA ASN A 108 21.83 19.74 6.00
C ASN A 108 21.56 18.68 4.90
N ARG A 109 20.43 18.01 4.92
CA ARG A 109 20.02 17.05 3.88
C ARG A 109 19.79 17.72 2.51
N SER A 110 19.32 18.96 2.51
CA SER A 110 19.08 19.72 1.27
C SER A 110 20.33 20.40 0.71
N HIS A 111 21.44 20.36 1.42
CA HIS A 111 22.71 20.92 1.00
C HIS A 111 23.17 20.35 -0.37
N PRO A 112 23.78 21.17 -1.27
CA PRO A 112 24.22 20.73 -2.58
C PRO A 112 25.15 19.51 -2.57
N LEU A 113 26.04 19.41 -1.58
CA LEU A 113 26.93 18.27 -1.38
C LEU A 113 26.16 16.96 -1.22
N VAL A 114 25.13 16.92 -0.36
CA VAL A 114 24.32 15.71 -0.12
C VAL A 114 23.49 15.37 -1.36
N LYS A 115 22.85 16.36 -1.98
CA LYS A 115 22.08 16.17 -3.21
C LYS A 115 22.93 15.63 -4.36
N SER A 116 24.13 16.16 -4.54
CA SER A 116 25.07 15.69 -5.58
C SER A 116 25.56 14.27 -5.30
N THR A 117 25.88 13.95 -4.04
CA THR A 117 26.27 12.59 -3.65
C THR A 117 25.13 11.58 -3.87
N ILE A 118 23.89 11.91 -3.50
CA ILE A 118 22.70 11.07 -3.78
C ILE A 118 22.51 10.88 -5.29
N ARG A 119 22.66 11.95 -6.08
CA ARG A 119 22.55 11.85 -7.55
C ARG A 119 23.67 11.00 -8.15
N GLY A 120 24.90 11.20 -7.66
CA GLY A 120 26.08 10.44 -8.06
C GLY A 120 25.93 8.96 -7.75
N SER A 121 25.53 8.62 -6.52
CA SER A 121 25.34 7.22 -6.12
C SER A 121 24.34 6.46 -7.00
N LYS A 122 23.24 7.11 -7.39
CA LYS A 122 22.24 6.52 -8.31
C LYS A 122 22.80 6.32 -9.72
N LYS A 123 23.62 7.28 -10.21
CA LYS A 123 24.22 7.18 -11.53
C LYS A 123 25.30 6.10 -11.60
N VAL A 124 26.17 6.04 -10.59
CA VAL A 124 27.26 5.06 -10.53
C VAL A 124 26.72 3.63 -10.37
N ARG A 125 25.73 3.44 -9.51
CA ARG A 125 25.11 2.12 -9.36
C ARG A 125 24.36 1.69 -10.62
N ALA A 126 23.67 2.61 -11.28
CA ALA A 126 22.85 2.35 -12.46
C ALA A 126 21.98 1.07 -12.35
N ASP A 127 21.45 0.81 -11.13
CA ASP A 127 20.69 -0.41 -10.86
C ASP A 127 19.51 -0.54 -11.82
N PRO A 128 19.33 -1.68 -12.49
CA PRO A 128 18.21 -1.86 -13.39
C PRO A 128 16.89 -1.84 -12.64
N VAL A 129 15.90 -1.19 -13.23
CA VAL A 129 14.55 -1.13 -12.65
C VAL A 129 13.79 -2.42 -12.98
N HIS A 130 13.79 -3.38 -12.08
CA HIS A 130 13.04 -4.62 -12.24
C HIS A 130 11.58 -4.41 -11.84
N ARG A 131 10.72 -4.13 -12.81
CA ARG A 131 9.27 -4.02 -12.59
C ARG A 131 8.60 -5.37 -12.74
N LYS A 132 7.64 -5.64 -11.86
CA LYS A 132 6.80 -6.83 -11.98
C LYS A 132 5.88 -6.71 -13.18
N LEU A 133 5.74 -7.81 -13.93
CA LEU A 133 4.85 -7.89 -15.07
C LEU A 133 3.37 -7.77 -14.67
N PRO A 134 2.53 -7.17 -15.52
CA PRO A 134 1.08 -7.12 -15.29
C PRO A 134 0.46 -8.51 -15.47
N LEU A 135 -0.50 -8.87 -14.61
CA LEU A 135 -1.33 -10.04 -14.86
C LEU A 135 -2.24 -9.79 -16.09
N ARG A 136 -2.48 -10.85 -16.84
CA ARG A 136 -3.47 -10.90 -17.93
C ARG A 136 -4.63 -11.81 -17.55
N LEU A 137 -5.74 -11.73 -18.28
CA LEU A 137 -6.93 -12.54 -18.02
C LEU A 137 -6.63 -14.05 -18.02
N ALA A 138 -5.77 -14.51 -18.94
CA ALA A 138 -5.35 -15.91 -18.99
C ALA A 138 -4.67 -16.38 -17.68
N HIS A 139 -3.87 -15.53 -17.04
CA HIS A 139 -3.27 -15.88 -15.75
C HIS A 139 -4.32 -16.00 -14.64
N LEU A 140 -5.36 -15.14 -14.64
CA LEU A 140 -6.47 -15.27 -13.68
C LEU A 140 -7.22 -16.59 -13.90
N GLN A 141 -7.46 -16.94 -15.16
CA GLN A 141 -8.15 -18.17 -15.51
C GLN A 141 -7.38 -19.39 -15.01
N SER A 142 -6.05 -19.44 -15.15
CA SER A 142 -5.25 -20.56 -14.63
C SER A 142 -5.46 -20.82 -13.12
N PHE A 143 -5.69 -19.78 -12.31
CA PHE A 143 -6.01 -19.97 -10.90
C PHE A 143 -7.45 -20.47 -10.66
N VAL A 144 -8.38 -20.09 -11.53
CA VAL A 144 -9.74 -20.61 -11.51
C VAL A 144 -9.73 -22.09 -11.89
N ASP A 145 -9.02 -22.46 -12.94
CA ASP A 145 -8.90 -23.84 -13.42
C ASP A 145 -8.31 -24.75 -12.34
N VAL A 146 -7.27 -24.28 -11.62
CA VAL A 146 -6.70 -25.01 -10.48
C VAL A 146 -7.75 -25.18 -9.37
N ALA A 147 -8.49 -24.12 -9.03
CA ALA A 147 -9.52 -24.20 -7.99
C ALA A 147 -10.68 -25.14 -8.36
N GLU A 148 -11.02 -25.23 -9.64
CA GLU A 148 -12.03 -26.15 -10.15
C GLU A 148 -11.52 -27.61 -10.16
N CYS A 149 -10.28 -27.80 -10.61
CA CYS A 149 -9.65 -29.12 -10.66
C CYS A 149 -9.42 -29.73 -9.28
N THR A 150 -8.92 -28.94 -8.32
CA THR A 150 -8.62 -29.43 -6.96
C THR A 150 -9.84 -29.53 -6.06
N GLY A 151 -10.87 -28.72 -6.31
CA GLY A 151 -12.01 -28.57 -5.41
C GLY A 151 -11.62 -28.05 -4.01
N SER A 152 -10.42 -27.48 -3.86
CA SER A 152 -9.89 -26.98 -2.56
C SER A 152 -10.48 -25.62 -2.23
N PHE A 153 -10.87 -25.46 -0.95
CA PHE A 153 -11.32 -24.17 -0.43
C PHE A 153 -10.24 -23.09 -0.54
N ASP A 154 -9.01 -23.42 -0.22
CA ASP A 154 -7.88 -22.50 -0.26
C ASP A 154 -7.47 -22.13 -1.72
N ASP A 155 -7.70 -22.99 -2.70
CA ASP A 155 -7.48 -22.66 -4.11
C ASP A 155 -8.60 -21.77 -4.64
N LEU A 156 -9.86 -22.03 -4.25
CA LEU A 156 -10.96 -21.11 -4.53
C LEU A 156 -10.70 -19.73 -3.90
N LEU A 157 -10.25 -19.66 -2.64
CA LEU A 157 -9.88 -18.40 -2.00
C LEU A 157 -8.79 -17.67 -2.80
N MET A 158 -7.78 -18.39 -3.29
CA MET A 158 -6.71 -17.79 -4.09
C MET A 158 -7.24 -17.20 -5.41
N ALA A 159 -8.09 -17.91 -6.13
CA ALA A 159 -8.75 -17.43 -7.34
C ALA A 159 -9.61 -16.18 -7.06
N VAL A 160 -10.38 -16.18 -5.96
CA VAL A 160 -11.18 -15.04 -5.50
C VAL A 160 -10.29 -13.83 -5.20
N LEU A 161 -9.21 -14.01 -4.43
CA LEU A 161 -8.30 -12.91 -4.07
C LEU A 161 -7.67 -12.28 -5.30
N LEU A 162 -7.26 -13.08 -6.29
CA LEU A 162 -6.67 -12.57 -7.53
C LEU A 162 -7.69 -11.88 -8.42
N SER A 163 -8.89 -12.44 -8.56
CA SER A 163 -9.98 -11.80 -9.28
C SER A 163 -10.37 -10.47 -8.65
N CYS A 164 -10.57 -10.43 -7.34
CA CYS A 164 -10.84 -9.19 -6.61
C CYS A 164 -9.68 -8.19 -6.71
N ALA A 165 -8.43 -8.66 -6.62
CA ALA A 165 -7.27 -7.78 -6.73
C ALA A 165 -7.14 -7.16 -8.12
N PHE A 166 -7.49 -7.92 -9.15
CA PHE A 166 -7.48 -7.45 -10.53
C PHE A 166 -8.64 -6.48 -10.76
N TYR A 167 -9.87 -6.93 -10.75
CA TYR A 167 -11.04 -6.12 -11.11
C TYR A 167 -11.35 -4.99 -10.11
N GLY A 168 -11.03 -5.18 -8.82
CA GLY A 168 -11.11 -4.13 -7.80
C GLY A 168 -9.86 -3.25 -7.73
N CYS A 169 -8.87 -3.49 -8.60
CA CYS A 169 -7.61 -2.75 -8.64
C CYS A 169 -6.95 -2.63 -7.26
N HIS A 170 -6.96 -3.72 -6.46
CA HIS A 170 -6.39 -3.73 -5.12
C HIS A 170 -4.87 -3.85 -5.11
N ARG A 171 -4.25 -3.29 -4.08
CA ARG A 171 -2.94 -3.76 -3.64
C ARG A 171 -3.13 -5.07 -2.88
N MET A 172 -2.34 -6.09 -3.15
CA MET A 172 -2.53 -7.39 -2.49
C MET A 172 -2.55 -7.27 -0.96
N GLY A 173 -1.76 -6.38 -0.37
CA GLY A 173 -1.77 -6.12 1.08
C GLY A 173 -3.05 -5.47 1.63
N GLU A 174 -4.05 -5.16 0.79
CA GLU A 174 -5.39 -4.74 1.21
C GLU A 174 -6.31 -5.96 1.44
N LEU A 175 -5.97 -7.12 0.85
CA LEU A 175 -6.76 -8.35 0.90
C LEU A 175 -6.15 -9.42 1.83
N ILE A 176 -4.82 -9.42 1.98
CA ILE A 176 -4.08 -10.39 2.80
C ILE A 176 -3.30 -9.69 3.90
N GLN A 177 -2.92 -10.45 4.94
CA GLN A 177 -2.16 -9.92 6.06
C GLN A 177 -0.65 -10.08 5.89
N LYS A 178 0.11 -9.29 6.65
CA LYS A 178 1.55 -9.45 6.78
C LYS A 178 1.89 -10.70 7.58
N ASN A 179 3.06 -11.28 7.33
CA ASN A 179 3.54 -12.43 8.13
C ASN A 179 3.80 -12.04 9.58
N ASP A 180 4.30 -10.84 9.81
CA ASP A 180 4.51 -10.28 11.14
C ASP A 180 3.15 -9.83 11.73
N GLN A 181 2.62 -10.65 12.63
CA GLN A 181 1.32 -10.39 13.27
C GLN A 181 1.31 -9.11 14.12
N SER A 182 2.48 -8.66 14.64
CA SER A 182 2.59 -7.39 15.36
C SER A 182 2.23 -6.18 14.50
N LEU A 183 2.27 -6.33 13.18
CA LEU A 183 1.88 -5.33 12.19
C LEU A 183 0.43 -5.49 11.69
N SER A 184 -0.31 -6.48 12.21
CA SER A 184 -1.71 -6.69 11.87
C SER A 184 -2.59 -5.66 12.57
N ASP A 185 -3.59 -5.14 11.84
CA ASP A 185 -4.58 -4.21 12.36
C ASP A 185 -5.97 -4.68 11.91
N TRP A 186 -6.79 -5.11 12.87
CA TRP A 186 -8.14 -5.62 12.60
C TRP A 186 -9.05 -4.60 11.91
N ARG A 187 -8.75 -3.30 12.05
CA ARG A 187 -9.50 -2.21 11.40
C ARG A 187 -9.30 -2.20 9.89
N LYS A 188 -8.17 -2.77 9.40
CA LYS A 188 -7.82 -2.86 7.97
C LYS A 188 -8.42 -4.07 7.27
N ILE A 189 -9.01 -5.00 8.03
CA ILE A 189 -9.59 -6.23 7.49
C ILE A 189 -10.96 -5.94 6.89
N ILE A 190 -11.17 -6.35 5.65
CA ILE A 190 -12.49 -6.30 5.00
C ILE A 190 -13.44 -7.22 5.77
N LYS A 191 -14.59 -6.69 6.17
CA LYS A 191 -15.56 -7.40 6.99
C LYS A 191 -16.57 -8.17 6.13
N ARG A 192 -16.89 -9.41 6.54
CA ARG A 192 -17.95 -10.18 5.88
C ARG A 192 -19.30 -9.42 5.87
N ALA A 193 -19.62 -8.75 6.96
CA ALA A 193 -20.86 -7.97 7.08
C ALA A 193 -20.96 -6.78 6.10
N SER A 194 -19.85 -6.35 5.50
CA SER A 194 -19.85 -5.27 4.49
C SER A 194 -20.17 -5.76 3.07
N VAL A 195 -20.28 -7.08 2.88
CA VAL A 195 -20.57 -7.63 1.55
C VAL A 195 -22.07 -7.48 1.26
N CYS A 196 -22.36 -6.79 0.18
CA CYS A 196 -23.71 -6.65 -0.36
C CYS A 196 -23.81 -7.42 -1.68
N PHE A 197 -24.85 -8.25 -1.80
CA PHE A 197 -25.11 -9.07 -2.99
C PHE A 197 -26.30 -8.48 -3.75
N GLU A 198 -26.08 -8.19 -5.02
CA GLU A 198 -27.12 -7.84 -5.97
C GLU A 198 -27.13 -8.86 -7.13
N ASN A 199 -28.13 -8.84 -7.99
CA ASN A 199 -28.25 -9.86 -9.04
C ASN A 199 -27.02 -9.93 -9.96
N THR A 200 -26.51 -8.79 -10.43
CA THR A 200 -25.43 -8.70 -11.41
C THR A 200 -24.14 -8.15 -10.85
N ARG A 201 -24.13 -7.73 -9.58
CA ARG A 201 -22.96 -7.14 -8.94
C ARG A 201 -22.83 -7.55 -7.48
N ILE A 202 -21.63 -7.44 -6.96
CA ILE A 202 -21.28 -7.60 -5.56
C ILE A 202 -20.42 -6.41 -5.16
N GLN A 203 -20.61 -5.94 -3.94
CA GLN A 203 -19.73 -4.93 -3.38
C GLN A 203 -19.33 -5.28 -1.97
N TYR A 204 -18.20 -4.74 -1.54
CA TYR A 204 -17.78 -4.73 -0.14
C TYR A 204 -17.05 -3.43 0.19
N ARG A 205 -17.00 -3.09 1.47
CA ARG A 205 -16.28 -1.90 1.95
C ARG A 205 -14.83 -2.26 2.24
N LEU A 206 -13.91 -1.59 1.53
CA LEU A 206 -12.49 -1.57 1.81
C LEU A 206 -12.26 -0.53 2.92
N PRO A 207 -11.95 -0.94 4.17
CA PRO A 207 -11.95 -0.02 5.31
C PRO A 207 -10.74 0.92 5.32
N TYR A 208 -9.67 0.55 4.62
CA TYR A 208 -8.40 1.28 4.60
C TYR A 208 -7.65 1.03 3.31
N HIS A 209 -7.04 2.07 2.77
CA HIS A 209 -6.02 1.95 1.72
C HIS A 209 -4.97 3.07 1.86
N LYS A 210 -3.84 2.94 1.16
CA LYS A 210 -2.69 3.86 1.32
C LYS A 210 -3.03 5.34 1.11
N SER A 211 -4.05 5.66 0.32
CA SER A 211 -4.51 7.03 0.06
C SER A 211 -5.65 7.46 1.01
N ASP A 212 -6.10 6.58 1.90
CA ASP A 212 -7.08 6.85 2.95
C ASP A 212 -6.54 6.38 4.31
N PRO A 213 -5.63 7.16 4.94
CA PRO A 213 -5.04 6.79 6.23
C PRO A 213 -6.00 7.00 7.41
N PHE A 214 -7.16 7.61 7.20
CA PHE A 214 -8.13 7.97 8.23
C PHE A 214 -9.29 6.99 8.36
N TYR A 215 -9.23 5.84 7.72
CA TYR A 215 -10.24 4.77 7.78
C TYR A 215 -11.66 5.23 7.36
N ARG A 216 -11.76 6.16 6.42
CA ARG A 216 -13.06 6.57 5.84
C ARG A 216 -13.69 5.44 5.04
N GLY A 217 -12.84 4.62 4.43
CA GLY A 217 -13.21 3.47 3.64
C GLY A 217 -13.77 3.81 2.26
N THR A 218 -13.75 2.83 1.38
CA THR A 218 -14.23 2.95 0.00
C THR A 218 -15.01 1.70 -0.37
N ASP A 219 -16.18 1.85 -0.97
CA ASP A 219 -16.92 0.72 -1.50
C ASP A 219 -16.30 0.27 -2.83
N VAL A 220 -16.02 -1.01 -2.92
CA VAL A 220 -15.48 -1.64 -4.14
C VAL A 220 -16.58 -2.50 -4.74
N ILE A 221 -16.95 -2.16 -5.97
CA ILE A 221 -18.07 -2.77 -6.69
C ILE A 221 -17.50 -3.67 -7.79
N PHE A 222 -17.99 -4.88 -7.88
CA PHE A 222 -17.68 -5.85 -8.93
C PHE A 222 -18.92 -6.11 -9.76
N THR A 223 -18.73 -6.12 -11.07
CA THR A 223 -19.73 -6.50 -12.06
C THR A 223 -19.37 -7.85 -12.68
N MET A 224 -20.32 -8.48 -13.33
CA MET A 224 -20.09 -9.72 -14.08
C MET A 224 -18.98 -9.52 -15.11
N GLN A 225 -18.14 -10.54 -15.25
CA GLN A 225 -17.00 -10.56 -16.17
C GLN A 225 -16.96 -11.94 -16.85
N ASP A 226 -16.44 -12.00 -18.08
CA ASP A 226 -16.37 -13.25 -18.83
C ASP A 226 -15.28 -14.19 -18.30
N VAL A 227 -14.17 -13.66 -17.80
CA VAL A 227 -13.01 -14.42 -17.31
C VAL A 227 -12.81 -14.20 -15.83
N ALA A 228 -12.60 -15.27 -15.08
CA ALA A 228 -12.39 -15.24 -13.61
C ALA A 228 -13.40 -14.33 -12.90
N ASN A 229 -14.67 -14.50 -13.20
CA ASN A 229 -15.78 -13.64 -12.81
C ASN A 229 -15.82 -13.37 -11.29
N PRO A 230 -15.54 -12.13 -10.84
CA PRO A 230 -15.47 -11.82 -9.41
C PRO A 230 -16.82 -12.02 -8.69
N VAL A 231 -17.93 -11.80 -9.39
CA VAL A 231 -19.27 -11.96 -8.82
C VAL A 231 -19.57 -13.43 -8.57
N ALA A 232 -19.33 -14.29 -9.56
CA ALA A 232 -19.54 -15.74 -9.43
C ALA A 232 -18.59 -16.36 -8.38
N LEU A 233 -17.32 -16.02 -8.44
CA LEU A 233 -16.28 -16.51 -7.52
C LEU A 233 -16.56 -16.08 -6.07
N LEU A 234 -16.90 -14.81 -5.83
CA LEU A 234 -17.24 -14.31 -4.48
C LEU A 234 -18.50 -14.99 -3.95
N ARG A 235 -19.54 -15.21 -4.77
CA ARG A 235 -20.76 -15.91 -4.33
C ARG A 235 -20.44 -17.34 -3.90
N LYS A 236 -19.71 -18.08 -4.73
CA LYS A 236 -19.28 -19.46 -4.43
C LYS A 236 -18.45 -19.51 -3.15
N TYR A 237 -17.46 -18.65 -3.05
CA TYR A 237 -16.58 -18.58 -1.88
C TYR A 237 -17.32 -18.21 -0.60
N VAL A 238 -18.11 -17.13 -0.62
CA VAL A 238 -18.83 -16.67 0.58
C VAL A 238 -19.84 -17.69 1.06
N SER A 239 -20.56 -18.36 0.16
CA SER A 239 -21.46 -19.46 0.53
C SER A 239 -20.70 -20.59 1.23
N TRP A 240 -19.54 -20.98 0.77
CA TRP A 240 -18.72 -22.01 1.39
C TRP A 240 -18.09 -21.54 2.69
N ARG A 241 -17.50 -20.33 2.68
CA ARG A 241 -16.91 -19.67 3.86
C ARG A 241 -17.90 -19.56 5.00
N ASP A 242 -19.14 -19.17 4.74
CA ASP A 242 -20.16 -18.98 5.79
C ASP A 242 -20.58 -20.31 6.42
N ARG A 243 -20.58 -21.40 5.65
CA ARG A 243 -20.79 -22.75 6.20
C ARG A 243 -19.66 -23.21 7.12
N LEU A 244 -18.40 -22.89 6.78
CA LEU A 244 -17.23 -23.31 7.55
C LEU A 244 -16.99 -22.42 8.78
N HIS A 245 -17.15 -21.10 8.63
CA HIS A 245 -16.65 -20.14 9.60
C HIS A 245 -17.74 -19.24 10.21
N GLY A 246 -18.97 -19.31 9.74
CA GLY A 246 -20.13 -18.64 10.32
C GLY A 246 -19.88 -17.17 10.66
N ALA A 247 -19.96 -16.84 11.94
CA ALA A 247 -19.91 -15.48 12.46
C ALA A 247 -18.51 -14.82 12.47
N LYS A 248 -17.44 -15.49 12.02
CA LYS A 248 -16.12 -14.82 11.95
C LYS A 248 -16.21 -13.55 11.10
N SER A 249 -15.68 -12.45 11.62
CA SER A 249 -15.90 -11.11 11.04
C SER A 249 -15.11 -10.83 9.75
N ALA A 250 -13.97 -11.49 9.54
CA ALA A 250 -13.16 -11.28 8.33
C ALA A 250 -13.84 -11.88 7.09
N LEU A 251 -13.82 -11.16 5.97
CA LEU A 251 -14.35 -11.69 4.70
C LEU A 251 -13.46 -12.83 4.19
N PHE A 252 -12.17 -12.59 4.04
CA PHE A 252 -11.24 -13.56 3.49
C PHE A 252 -10.60 -14.39 4.60
N LEU A 253 -10.93 -15.67 4.64
CA LEU A 253 -10.43 -16.66 5.58
C LEU A 253 -9.97 -17.90 4.81
N ARG A 254 -8.90 -18.52 5.27
CA ARG A 254 -8.45 -19.82 4.83
C ARG A 254 -9.35 -20.93 5.38
N GLU A 255 -9.15 -22.14 4.88
CA GLU A 255 -9.90 -23.31 5.33
C GLU A 255 -9.78 -23.54 6.85
N ASP A 256 -8.58 -23.29 7.42
CA ASP A 256 -8.32 -23.35 8.87
C ASP A 256 -8.93 -22.19 9.68
N GLY A 257 -9.57 -21.25 9.01
CA GLY A 257 -10.20 -20.07 9.62
C GLY A 257 -9.24 -18.95 10.01
N SER A 258 -7.97 -19.02 9.59
CA SER A 258 -7.00 -17.94 9.70
C SER A 258 -7.13 -16.96 8.52
N ASN A 259 -6.64 -15.73 8.70
CA ASN A 259 -6.54 -14.80 7.59
C ASN A 259 -5.40 -15.21 6.64
N PRO A 260 -5.56 -15.07 5.31
CA PRO A 260 -4.50 -15.36 4.37
C PRO A 260 -3.31 -14.43 4.60
N SER A 261 -2.12 -15.00 4.82
CA SER A 261 -0.87 -14.28 5.04
C SER A 261 -0.12 -14.05 3.73
N ARG A 262 0.90 -13.18 3.78
CA ARG A 262 1.77 -12.94 2.62
C ARG A 262 2.51 -14.20 2.18
N SER A 263 3.04 -14.99 3.11
CA SER A 263 3.74 -16.24 2.80
C SER A 263 2.82 -17.28 2.17
N TRP A 264 1.59 -17.42 2.69
CA TRP A 264 0.59 -18.31 2.10
C TRP A 264 0.25 -17.88 0.66
N PHE A 265 0.03 -16.59 0.44
CA PHE A 265 -0.23 -16.06 -0.90
C PHE A 265 0.95 -16.34 -1.84
N ASP A 266 2.16 -16.01 -1.42
CA ASP A 266 3.36 -16.20 -2.24
C ASP A 266 3.58 -17.68 -2.60
N LEU A 267 3.32 -18.61 -1.66
CA LEU A 267 3.41 -20.05 -1.92
C LEU A 267 2.47 -20.47 -3.06
N LYS A 268 1.17 -20.14 -2.96
CA LYS A 268 0.19 -20.49 -3.99
C LYS A 268 0.40 -19.73 -5.31
N PHE A 269 0.77 -18.47 -5.24
CA PHE A 269 0.99 -17.62 -6.40
C PHE A 269 2.16 -18.10 -7.25
N PHE A 270 3.29 -18.40 -6.61
CA PHE A 270 4.49 -18.86 -7.29
C PHE A 270 4.51 -20.38 -7.61
N ALA A 271 3.50 -21.11 -7.21
CA ALA A 271 3.26 -22.47 -7.74
C ALA A 271 2.78 -22.45 -9.21
N ILE A 272 2.18 -21.34 -9.65
CA ILE A 272 1.63 -21.20 -11.01
C ILE A 272 2.44 -20.19 -11.83
N LEU A 273 2.90 -19.09 -11.22
CA LEU A 273 3.57 -18.00 -11.91
C LEU A 273 5.03 -17.86 -11.44
N ASP A 274 5.89 -17.39 -12.32
CA ASP A 274 7.29 -17.13 -12.01
C ASP A 274 7.53 -15.82 -11.25
N ARG A 275 8.78 -15.58 -10.84
CA ARG A 275 9.19 -14.40 -10.04
C ARG A 275 9.15 -13.07 -10.79
N ARG A 276 8.88 -13.04 -12.10
CA ARG A 276 8.63 -11.81 -12.85
C ARG A 276 7.32 -11.15 -12.45
N TYR A 277 6.39 -11.92 -11.88
CA TYR A 277 5.14 -11.43 -11.30
C TYR A 277 5.27 -11.19 -9.79
N GLY A 278 4.24 -10.62 -9.17
CA GLY A 278 4.18 -10.40 -7.72
C GLY A 278 2.88 -9.72 -7.27
N GLY A 279 2.80 -9.35 -6.00
CA GLY A 279 1.58 -8.79 -5.40
C GLY A 279 1.07 -7.45 -5.99
N HIS A 280 1.85 -6.78 -6.83
CA HIS A 280 1.39 -5.61 -7.60
C HIS A 280 0.87 -5.96 -9.00
N SER A 281 1.15 -7.16 -9.47
CA SER A 281 0.80 -7.60 -10.83
C SER A 281 -0.69 -7.59 -11.14
N PRO A 282 -1.62 -7.94 -10.23
CA PRO A 282 -3.05 -7.83 -10.49
C PRO A 282 -3.48 -6.37 -10.75
N ARG A 283 -3.05 -5.45 -9.86
CA ARG A 283 -3.38 -4.02 -9.96
C ARG A 283 -2.82 -3.38 -11.23
N THR A 284 -1.57 -3.69 -11.57
CA THR A 284 -0.94 -3.25 -12.82
C THR A 284 -1.65 -3.87 -14.02
N GLY A 285 -2.04 -5.14 -13.92
CA GLY A 285 -2.78 -5.87 -14.96
C GLY A 285 -4.09 -5.21 -15.32
N TYR A 286 -4.90 -4.84 -14.33
CA TYR A 286 -6.18 -4.19 -14.59
C TYR A 286 -6.03 -2.79 -15.19
N ALA A 287 -5.11 -1.98 -14.67
CA ALA A 287 -4.81 -0.68 -15.26
C ALA A 287 -4.37 -0.80 -16.73
N THR A 288 -3.53 -1.78 -17.02
CA THR A 288 -3.09 -2.12 -18.40
C THR A 288 -4.26 -2.57 -19.26
N PHE A 289 -5.13 -3.43 -18.73
CA PHE A 289 -6.31 -3.93 -19.42
C PHE A 289 -7.30 -2.80 -19.77
N LEU A 290 -7.61 -1.91 -18.83
CA LEU A 290 -8.45 -0.75 -19.09
C LEU A 290 -7.86 0.19 -20.15
N ALA A 291 -6.54 0.38 -20.10
CA ALA A 291 -5.85 1.22 -21.09
C ALA A 291 -5.90 0.60 -22.50
N SER A 292 -5.81 -0.73 -22.62
CA SER A 292 -5.94 -1.43 -23.91
C SER A 292 -7.35 -1.34 -24.50
N LEU A 293 -8.36 -1.16 -23.65
CA LEU A 293 -9.75 -0.90 -24.05
C LEU A 293 -10.01 0.58 -24.39
N GLY A 294 -9.02 1.46 -24.34
CA GLY A 294 -9.17 2.89 -24.61
C GLY A 294 -9.87 3.68 -23.50
N VAL A 295 -9.99 3.12 -22.29
CA VAL A 295 -10.59 3.82 -21.14
C VAL A 295 -9.74 5.03 -20.79
N SER A 296 -10.39 6.16 -20.52
CA SER A 296 -9.72 7.42 -20.24
C SER A 296 -8.82 7.38 -18.99
N GLU A 297 -7.74 8.17 -19.03
CA GLU A 297 -6.77 8.26 -17.93
C GLU A 297 -7.41 8.60 -16.58
N SER A 298 -8.39 9.49 -16.57
CA SER A 298 -9.12 9.91 -15.37
C SER A 298 -9.90 8.76 -14.73
N ILE A 299 -10.57 7.94 -15.55
CA ILE A 299 -11.32 6.77 -15.08
C ILE A 299 -10.35 5.72 -14.51
N ILE A 300 -9.24 5.43 -15.21
CA ILE A 300 -8.23 4.49 -14.74
C ILE A 300 -7.66 4.95 -13.39
N GLN A 301 -7.35 6.25 -13.25
CA GLN A 301 -6.87 6.83 -12.00
C GLN A 301 -7.90 6.68 -10.87
N ALA A 302 -9.17 6.97 -11.14
CA ALA A 302 -10.25 6.86 -10.16
C ALA A 302 -10.45 5.41 -9.71
N VAL A 303 -10.58 4.46 -10.64
CA VAL A 303 -10.74 3.03 -10.35
C VAL A 303 -9.57 2.49 -9.52
N GLY A 304 -8.36 2.91 -9.84
CA GLY A 304 -7.18 2.52 -9.08
C GLY A 304 -6.99 3.27 -7.77
N ARG A 305 -7.78 4.27 -7.45
CA ARG A 305 -7.61 5.07 -6.24
C ARG A 305 -6.20 5.66 -6.12
N TRP A 306 -5.65 6.16 -7.24
CA TRP A 306 -4.36 6.85 -7.24
C TRP A 306 -4.52 8.33 -6.99
N SER A 307 -3.84 8.85 -5.97
CA SER A 307 -3.79 10.28 -5.65
C SER A 307 -2.77 11.07 -6.49
N SER A 308 -1.97 10.36 -7.31
CA SER A 308 -0.91 10.95 -8.14
C SER A 308 -0.80 10.21 -9.47
N ASP A 309 0.00 10.76 -10.38
CA ASP A 309 0.28 10.21 -11.70
C ASP A 309 1.11 8.90 -11.70
N ALA A 310 1.35 8.31 -10.53
CA ALA A 310 2.15 7.08 -10.40
C ALA A 310 1.61 5.90 -11.23
N TRP A 311 0.31 5.90 -11.57
CA TRP A 311 -0.31 4.89 -12.43
C TRP A 311 0.13 4.98 -13.89
N LYS A 312 0.52 6.16 -14.38
CA LYS A 312 1.01 6.38 -15.76
C LYS A 312 2.24 5.53 -16.09
N ILE A 313 3.04 5.19 -15.08
CA ILE A 313 4.19 4.31 -15.21
C ILE A 313 3.78 2.91 -15.71
N TYR A 314 2.62 2.41 -15.28
CA TYR A 314 2.14 1.09 -15.66
C TYR A 314 1.64 1.03 -17.11
N ILE A 315 1.18 2.15 -17.65
CA ILE A 315 0.62 2.24 -19.00
C ILE A 315 1.68 2.65 -20.01
N ARG A 316 2.44 3.72 -19.74
CA ARG A 316 3.37 4.33 -20.71
C ARG A 316 4.60 3.48 -21.03
N GLU A 317 5.02 2.61 -20.13
CA GLU A 317 6.22 1.79 -20.28
C GLU A 317 5.92 0.33 -20.68
N ASN A 318 4.67 0.00 -20.96
CA ASN A 318 4.33 -1.33 -21.48
C ASN A 318 4.35 -1.31 -23.02
N PRO A 319 5.34 -1.95 -23.67
CA PRO A 319 5.43 -1.98 -25.13
C PRO A 319 4.17 -2.53 -25.80
N ALA A 320 3.49 -3.50 -25.18
CA ALA A 320 2.27 -4.08 -25.71
C ALA A 320 1.13 -3.06 -25.82
N ILE A 321 0.99 -2.16 -24.81
CA ILE A 321 -0.03 -1.10 -24.86
C ILE A 321 0.27 -0.11 -25.97
N ARG A 322 1.54 0.26 -26.18
CA ARG A 322 1.91 1.16 -27.27
C ARG A 322 1.54 0.57 -28.63
N VAL A 323 1.79 -0.72 -28.83
CA VAL A 323 1.42 -1.42 -30.06
C VAL A 323 -0.10 -1.48 -30.21
N GLU A 324 -0.83 -1.85 -29.15
CA GLU A 324 -2.30 -1.90 -29.18
C GLU A 324 -2.93 -0.53 -29.39
N GLN A 325 -2.41 0.54 -28.78
CA GLN A 325 -2.86 1.91 -29.02
C GLN A 325 -2.56 2.37 -30.45
N GLN A 326 -1.42 2.02 -31.03
CA GLN A 326 -1.08 2.32 -32.41
C GLN A 326 -2.02 1.57 -33.38
N LEU A 327 -2.29 0.29 -33.12
CA LEU A 327 -3.23 -0.51 -33.93
C LEU A 327 -4.68 0.01 -33.82
N ALA A 328 -5.11 0.44 -32.62
CA ALA A 328 -6.43 1.03 -32.43
C ALA A 328 -6.55 2.38 -33.15
N ALA A 329 -5.52 3.22 -33.13
CA ALA A 329 -5.48 4.49 -33.84
C ALA A 329 -5.55 4.29 -35.37
N ILE A 330 -4.91 3.26 -35.90
CA ILE A 330 -4.97 2.89 -37.32
C ILE A 330 -6.37 2.41 -37.71
N ARG A 331 -7.03 1.62 -36.85
CA ARG A 331 -8.40 1.12 -37.11
C ARG A 331 -9.46 2.20 -37.08
N LEU A 332 -9.22 3.33 -36.40
CA LEU A 332 -10.14 4.48 -36.35
C LEU A 332 -9.97 5.42 -37.56
N GLN A 333 -8.93 5.21 -38.38
CA GLN A 333 -8.66 5.99 -39.59
C GLN A 333 -9.17 5.30 -40.89
N HIS A 334 -9.69 4.12 -40.75
CA HIS A 334 -10.36 3.35 -41.79
C HIS A 334 -11.83 3.07 -41.41
#